data_1d721451227d7147cd97ab469bf10026
#
_entry.id   1d721451227d7147cd97ab469bf10026
#
_cell.length_a   1.000
_cell.length_b   1.000
_cell.length_c   1.000
_cell.angle_alpha   90.00
_cell.angle_beta   90.00
_cell.angle_gamma   90.00
#
_symmetry.space_group_name_H-M   'P 1'
#
loop_
_entity.id
_entity.type
_entity.pdbx_description
1 polymer ?
#
loop_
_entity_poly.entity_id
_entity_poly.type
_entity_poly.pdbx_seq_one_letter_code
_entity_poly.pdbx_strand_id
1 'polypeptide(L)'
;MLIKFLGEILGLIRRGELKEAADKLEEGYNIFLREDASFFHNIPADQLTQKLLHEHNYTNGHLEILAELFNAEAGLRLAKDDKNGSLEFSEKSLILFEFVDREQKTYSFERLGKMDGIRERIRTLQIKTKE
;
A
#
# COMPACT_ATOMS: atom_id res chain seq x y z
N MET A 1 -11.02 -12.91 -0.73
CA MET A 1 -10.56 -12.80 0.65
C MET A 1 -9.84 -11.49 0.91
N LEU A 2 -8.87 -11.12 0.08
CA LEU A 2 -8.16 -9.85 0.25
C LEU A 2 -9.09 -8.65 0.11
N ILE A 3 -9.98 -8.65 -0.87
CA ILE A 3 -10.89 -7.54 -1.13
C ILE A 3 -11.79 -7.27 0.09
N LYS A 4 -12.33 -8.34 0.68
CA LYS A 4 -13.16 -8.21 1.88
C LYS A 4 -12.34 -7.68 3.05
N PHE A 5 -11.14 -8.19 3.20
CA PHE A 5 -10.22 -7.77 4.26
C PHE A 5 -9.91 -6.27 4.17
N LEU A 6 -9.58 -5.81 2.97
CA LEU A 6 -9.30 -4.40 2.74
C LEU A 6 -10.53 -3.53 2.97
N GLY A 7 -11.71 -4.02 2.56
CA GLY A 7 -12.96 -3.30 2.80
C GLY A 7 -13.25 -3.11 4.28
N GLU A 8 -12.94 -4.11 5.10
CA GLU A 8 -13.11 -4.01 6.54
C GLU A 8 -12.17 -2.97 7.14
N ILE A 9 -10.91 -2.92 6.68
CA ILE A 9 -9.96 -1.91 7.14
C ILE A 9 -10.46 -0.50 6.77
N LEU A 10 -10.91 -0.31 5.53
CA LEU A 10 -11.43 0.98 5.09
C LEU A 10 -12.65 1.39 5.91
N GLY A 11 -13.52 0.43 6.25
CA GLY A 11 -14.68 0.69 7.10
C GLY A 11 -14.27 1.18 8.49
N LEU A 12 -13.27 0.54 9.07
CA LEU A 12 -12.75 0.94 10.37
C LEU A 12 -12.17 2.36 10.32
N ILE A 13 -11.43 2.68 9.26
CA ILE A 13 -10.86 4.01 9.09
C ILE A 13 -11.97 5.06 8.99
N ARG A 14 -13.03 4.78 8.20
CA ARG A 14 -14.13 5.71 8.03
C ARG A 14 -14.88 5.99 9.32
N ARG A 15 -14.98 4.99 10.21
CA ARG A 15 -15.63 5.15 11.50
C ARG A 15 -14.73 5.77 12.56
N GLY A 16 -13.48 6.06 12.22
CA GLY A 16 -12.53 6.61 13.17
C GLY A 16 -11.94 5.59 14.14
N GLU A 17 -12.17 4.30 13.91
CA GLU A 17 -11.62 3.22 14.72
C GLU A 17 -10.21 2.89 14.26
N LEU A 18 -9.29 3.84 14.46
CA LEU A 18 -7.97 3.80 13.84
C LEU A 18 -7.04 2.77 14.46
N LYS A 19 -7.15 2.53 15.76
CA LYS A 19 -6.34 1.51 16.42
C LYS A 19 -6.71 0.13 15.89
N GLU A 20 -8.01 -0.14 15.79
CA GLU A 20 -8.47 -1.43 15.26
C GLU A 20 -8.07 -1.61 13.80
N ALA A 21 -8.13 -0.52 13.02
CA ALA A 21 -7.68 -0.55 11.63
C ALA A 21 -6.20 -0.89 11.55
N ALA A 22 -5.39 -0.27 12.41
CA ALA A 22 -3.94 -0.52 12.45
C ALA A 22 -3.63 -1.97 12.82
N ASP A 23 -4.32 -2.50 13.84
CA ASP A 23 -4.11 -3.88 14.28
C ASP A 23 -4.49 -4.86 13.17
N LYS A 24 -5.61 -4.61 12.50
CA LYS A 24 -6.05 -5.48 11.42
C LYS A 24 -5.11 -5.42 10.23
N LEU A 25 -4.62 -4.23 9.89
CA LEU A 25 -3.67 -4.08 8.80
C LEU A 25 -2.36 -4.82 9.10
N GLU A 26 -1.87 -4.75 10.33
CA GLU A 26 -0.68 -5.48 10.73
C GLU A 26 -0.87 -6.98 10.59
N GLU A 27 -2.04 -7.49 10.97
CA GLU A 27 -2.37 -8.90 10.74
C GLU A 27 -2.33 -9.26 9.27
N GLY A 28 -2.77 -8.33 8.41
CA GLY A 28 -2.81 -8.56 6.97
C GLY A 28 -1.45 -8.85 6.36
N TYR A 29 -0.43 -8.15 6.81
CA TYR A 29 0.92 -8.42 6.31
C TYR A 29 1.32 -9.87 6.60
N ASN A 30 1.04 -10.35 7.81
CA ASN A 30 1.34 -11.74 8.17
C ASN A 30 0.46 -12.75 7.45
N ILE A 31 -0.83 -12.51 7.39
CA ILE A 31 -1.79 -13.44 6.79
C ILE A 31 -1.50 -13.63 5.30
N PHE A 32 -1.29 -12.55 4.57
CA PHE A 32 -1.17 -12.61 3.11
C PHE A 32 0.26 -12.75 2.62
N LEU A 33 1.24 -12.24 3.37
CA LEU A 33 2.62 -12.19 2.91
C LEU A 33 3.61 -12.87 3.84
N ARG A 34 3.16 -13.33 5.01
CA ARG A 34 3.93 -14.13 5.97
C ARG A 34 5.17 -13.44 6.55
N GLU A 35 5.11 -12.14 6.63
CA GLU A 35 6.14 -11.33 7.28
C GLU A 35 5.48 -10.23 8.10
N ASP A 36 6.19 -9.69 9.09
CA ASP A 36 5.69 -8.60 9.91
C ASP A 36 5.65 -7.29 9.12
N ALA A 37 4.74 -6.40 9.52
CA ALA A 37 4.64 -5.07 8.90
C ALA A 37 5.99 -4.36 8.89
N SER A 38 6.75 -4.45 9.98
CA SER A 38 8.05 -3.77 10.08
C SER A 38 9.05 -4.21 9.01
N PHE A 39 9.00 -5.48 8.62
CA PHE A 39 9.86 -5.97 7.55
C PHE A 39 9.64 -5.16 6.27
N PHE A 40 8.38 -4.98 5.90
CA PHE A 40 8.03 -4.26 4.67
C PHE A 40 8.20 -2.75 4.81
N HIS A 41 7.86 -2.20 5.97
CA HIS A 41 7.95 -0.76 6.21
C HIS A 41 9.40 -0.26 6.10
N ASN A 42 10.35 -1.10 6.46
CA ASN A 42 11.76 -0.70 6.50
C ASN A 42 12.50 -0.85 5.16
N ILE A 43 11.83 -1.39 4.13
CA ILE A 43 12.45 -1.50 2.81
C ILE A 43 12.37 -0.14 2.11
N PRO A 44 13.50 0.46 1.71
CA PRO A 44 13.46 1.72 0.96
C PRO A 44 12.72 1.58 -0.37
N ALA A 45 12.08 2.66 -0.79
CA ALA A 45 11.26 2.64 -2.01
C ALA A 45 12.03 2.15 -3.25
N ASP A 46 13.29 2.57 -3.38
CA ASP A 46 14.11 2.22 -4.54
C ASP A 46 14.62 0.78 -4.52
N GLN A 47 14.38 0.04 -3.44
CA GLN A 47 14.83 -1.35 -3.31
C GLN A 47 13.68 -2.35 -3.25
N LEU A 48 12.44 -1.88 -3.25
CA LEU A 48 11.27 -2.73 -3.03
C LEU A 48 11.19 -3.91 -4.00
N THR A 49 11.16 -3.62 -5.30
CA THR A 49 10.94 -4.67 -6.29
C THR A 49 12.11 -5.64 -6.34
N GLN A 50 13.33 -5.14 -6.35
CA GLN A 50 14.52 -5.98 -6.41
C GLN A 50 14.63 -6.88 -5.20
N LYS A 51 14.48 -6.31 -4.00
CA LYS A 51 14.63 -7.07 -2.77
C LYS A 51 13.59 -8.16 -2.64
N LEU A 52 12.33 -7.85 -2.93
CA LEU A 52 11.26 -8.82 -2.76
C LEU A 52 11.28 -9.91 -3.83
N LEU A 53 11.57 -9.56 -5.08
CA LEU A 53 11.61 -10.54 -6.15
C LEU A 53 12.86 -11.43 -6.10
N HIS A 54 14.02 -10.82 -5.89
CA HIS A 54 15.29 -11.55 -6.03
C HIS A 54 15.83 -12.11 -4.72
N GLU A 55 15.60 -11.43 -3.60
CA GLU A 55 16.11 -11.90 -2.32
C GLU A 55 15.05 -12.67 -1.52
N HIS A 56 13.77 -12.31 -1.69
CA HIS A 56 12.68 -12.91 -0.92
C HIS A 56 11.81 -13.87 -1.74
N ASN A 57 12.08 -13.99 -3.02
CA ASN A 57 11.38 -14.90 -3.94
C ASN A 57 9.88 -14.65 -4.05
N TYR A 58 9.45 -13.41 -3.93
CA TYR A 58 8.06 -13.07 -4.13
C TYR A 58 7.71 -13.03 -5.62
N THR A 59 6.45 -13.30 -5.93
CA THR A 59 5.91 -13.21 -7.29
C THR A 59 5.28 -11.83 -7.51
N ASN A 60 4.89 -11.55 -8.76
CA ASN A 60 4.14 -10.32 -9.06
C ASN A 60 2.83 -10.27 -8.28
N GLY A 61 2.21 -11.43 -8.03
CA GLY A 61 1.01 -11.48 -7.20
C GLY A 61 1.25 -11.01 -5.78
N HIS A 62 2.37 -11.41 -5.19
CA HIS A 62 2.75 -10.94 -3.86
C HIS A 62 2.97 -9.43 -3.85
N LEU A 63 3.61 -8.90 -4.90
CA LEU A 63 3.85 -7.47 -4.99
C LEU A 63 2.55 -6.68 -5.10
N GLU A 64 1.57 -7.21 -5.82
CA GLU A 64 0.26 -6.56 -5.93
C GLU A 64 -0.47 -6.54 -4.59
N ILE A 65 -0.38 -7.64 -3.84
CA ILE A 65 -0.96 -7.69 -2.49
C ILE A 65 -0.29 -6.65 -1.59
N LEU A 66 1.03 -6.55 -1.64
CA LEU A 66 1.75 -5.56 -0.83
C LEU A 66 1.38 -4.13 -1.24
N ALA A 67 1.21 -3.90 -2.55
CA ALA A 67 0.76 -2.59 -3.03
C ALA A 67 -0.58 -2.21 -2.43
N GLU A 68 -1.52 -3.16 -2.34
CA GLU A 68 -2.82 -2.94 -1.75
C GLU A 68 -2.72 -2.64 -0.25
N LEU A 69 -1.87 -3.39 0.46
CA LEU A 69 -1.68 -3.17 1.90
C LEU A 69 -1.01 -1.81 2.15
N PHE A 70 -0.03 -1.44 1.35
CA PHE A 70 0.60 -0.12 1.46
C PHE A 70 -0.39 1.02 1.15
N ASN A 71 -1.29 0.80 0.20
CA ASN A 71 -2.33 1.79 -0.09
C ASN A 71 -3.25 1.98 1.12
N ALA A 72 -3.64 0.88 1.78
CA ALA A 72 -4.42 0.94 3.01
C ALA A 72 -3.63 1.62 4.14
N GLU A 73 -2.33 1.32 4.23
CA GLU A 73 -1.45 1.95 5.22
C GLU A 73 -1.41 3.47 5.02
N ALA A 74 -1.31 3.91 3.76
CA ALA A 74 -1.29 5.33 3.45
C ALA A 74 -2.60 6.01 3.88
N GLY A 75 -3.74 5.35 3.64
CA GLY A 75 -5.04 5.86 4.05
C GLY A 75 -5.16 5.96 5.58
N LEU A 76 -4.67 4.95 6.28
CA LEU A 76 -4.66 4.96 7.75
C LEU A 76 -3.80 6.10 8.29
N ARG A 77 -2.59 6.26 7.73
CA ARG A 77 -1.68 7.33 8.15
C ARG A 77 -2.30 8.70 7.94
N LEU A 78 -2.98 8.89 6.81
CA LEU A 78 -3.66 10.14 6.53
C LEU A 78 -4.77 10.42 7.56
N ALA A 79 -5.53 9.38 7.92
CA ALA A 79 -6.58 9.52 8.93
C ALA A 79 -6.02 9.87 10.30
N LYS A 80 -4.77 9.48 10.59
CA LYS A 80 -4.06 9.84 11.81
C LYS A 80 -3.35 11.19 11.71
N ASP A 81 -3.54 11.90 10.64
CA ASP A 81 -2.88 13.17 10.34
C ASP A 81 -1.36 13.04 10.20
N ASP A 82 -0.90 11.85 9.83
CA ASP A 82 0.51 11.59 9.50
C ASP A 82 0.68 11.73 7.99
N LYS A 83 0.84 12.96 7.52
CA LYS A 83 0.91 13.27 6.10
C LYS A 83 2.19 12.73 5.46
N ASN A 84 3.32 12.82 6.18
CA ASN A 84 4.58 12.30 5.67
C ASN A 84 4.55 10.78 5.51
N GLY A 85 4.01 10.07 6.49
CA GLY A 85 3.84 8.62 6.41
C GLY A 85 2.90 8.23 5.28
N SER A 86 1.79 8.97 5.13
CA SER A 86 0.85 8.71 4.05
C SER A 86 1.51 8.89 2.68
N LEU A 87 2.32 9.95 2.53
CA LEU A 87 3.04 10.19 1.27
C LEU A 87 4.03 9.06 0.99
N GLU A 88 4.80 8.65 1.99
CA GLU A 88 5.77 7.56 1.83
C GLU A 88 5.10 6.27 1.36
N PHE A 89 4.03 5.84 2.02
CA PHE A 89 3.37 4.59 1.66
C PHE A 89 2.56 4.70 0.38
N SER A 90 2.06 5.89 0.05
CA SER A 90 1.44 6.13 -1.25
C SER A 90 2.46 5.93 -2.37
N GLU A 91 3.66 6.49 -2.22
CA GLU A 91 4.71 6.34 -3.22
C GLU A 91 5.17 4.89 -3.35
N LYS A 92 5.36 4.19 -2.24
CA LYS A 92 5.73 2.78 -2.26
C LYS A 92 4.66 1.91 -2.91
N SER A 93 3.38 2.19 -2.60
CA SER A 93 2.28 1.47 -3.22
C SER A 93 2.27 1.68 -4.74
N LEU A 94 2.44 2.93 -5.17
CA LEU A 94 2.43 3.25 -6.60
C LEU A 94 3.58 2.57 -7.33
N ILE A 95 4.78 2.55 -6.75
CA ILE A 95 5.94 1.87 -7.34
C ILE A 95 5.61 0.41 -7.61
N LEU A 96 5.01 -0.27 -6.64
CA LEU A 96 4.66 -1.68 -6.79
C LEU A 96 3.56 -1.89 -7.83
N PHE A 97 2.51 -1.06 -7.82
CA PHE A 97 1.46 -1.16 -8.82
C PHE A 97 2.00 -0.90 -10.23
N GLU A 98 2.85 0.10 -10.39
CA GLU A 98 3.44 0.40 -11.69
C GLU A 98 4.31 -0.73 -12.19
N PHE A 99 5.09 -1.35 -11.30
CA PHE A 99 5.91 -2.51 -11.65
C PHE A 99 5.03 -3.67 -12.13
N VAL A 100 4.00 -4.01 -11.36
CA VAL A 100 3.10 -5.12 -11.70
C VAL A 100 2.39 -4.82 -13.03
N ASP A 101 1.97 -3.57 -13.23
CA ASP A 101 1.27 -3.18 -14.45
C ASP A 101 2.15 -3.33 -15.69
N ARG A 102 3.45 -3.02 -15.57
CA ARG A 102 4.40 -3.20 -16.67
C ARG A 102 4.68 -4.68 -16.95
N GLU A 103 4.77 -5.48 -15.88
CA GLU A 103 5.13 -6.90 -16.04
C GLU A 103 3.95 -7.75 -16.51
N GLN A 104 2.74 -7.38 -16.12
CA GLN A 104 1.54 -8.09 -16.55
C GLN A 104 1.04 -7.49 -17.85
N LYS A 105 0.93 -8.34 -18.86
CA LYS A 105 0.50 -7.91 -20.20
C LYS A 105 -1.01 -7.75 -20.29
N THR A 106 -1.73 -8.05 -19.21
CA THR A 106 -3.18 -7.97 -19.17
C THR A 106 -3.62 -6.62 -18.61
N TYR A 107 -4.47 -5.93 -19.34
CA TYR A 107 -5.01 -4.64 -18.93
C TYR A 107 -5.97 -4.82 -17.75
N SER A 108 -5.84 -3.98 -16.73
CA SER A 108 -6.72 -4.02 -15.55
C SER A 108 -7.24 -2.63 -15.24
N PHE A 109 -8.55 -2.44 -15.44
CA PHE A 109 -9.22 -1.19 -15.08
C PHE A 109 -9.15 -0.94 -13.57
N GLU A 110 -9.28 -1.99 -12.76
CA GLU A 110 -9.20 -1.85 -11.32
C GLU A 110 -7.85 -1.32 -10.87
N ARG A 111 -6.77 -1.89 -11.43
CA ARG A 111 -5.42 -1.44 -11.08
C ARG A 111 -5.20 0.00 -11.52
N LEU A 112 -5.62 0.35 -12.73
CA LEU A 112 -5.46 1.71 -13.23
C LEU A 112 -6.21 2.72 -12.37
N GLY A 113 -7.43 2.39 -11.96
CA GLY A 113 -8.23 3.26 -11.09
C GLY A 113 -7.54 3.49 -9.75
N LYS A 114 -6.96 2.43 -9.17
CA LYS A 114 -6.24 2.54 -7.90
C LYS A 114 -4.99 3.41 -8.06
N MET A 115 -4.24 3.20 -9.14
CA MET A 115 -3.05 3.99 -9.43
C MET A 115 -3.38 5.46 -9.59
N ASP A 116 -4.47 5.77 -10.30
CA ASP A 116 -4.92 7.16 -10.47
C ASP A 116 -5.28 7.80 -9.14
N GLY A 117 -5.99 7.07 -8.28
CA GLY A 117 -6.33 7.55 -6.94
C GLY A 117 -5.10 7.81 -6.09
N ILE A 118 -4.12 6.93 -6.18
CA ILE A 118 -2.87 7.08 -5.42
C ILE A 118 -2.09 8.29 -5.94
N ARG A 119 -2.00 8.47 -7.25
CA ARG A 119 -1.32 9.64 -7.85
C ARG A 119 -1.97 10.94 -7.40
N GLU A 120 -3.29 10.99 -7.35
CA GLU A 120 -4.00 12.17 -6.90
C GLU A 120 -3.71 12.46 -5.43
N ARG A 121 -3.67 11.42 -4.58
CA ARG A 121 -3.33 11.59 -3.17
C ARG A 121 -1.90 12.10 -3.00
N ILE A 122 -0.96 11.54 -3.76
CA ILE A 122 0.44 12.00 -3.74
C ILE A 122 0.52 13.46 -4.12
N ARG A 123 -0.14 13.85 -5.20
CA ARG A 123 -0.14 15.23 -5.67
C ARG A 123 -0.68 16.17 -4.60
N THR A 124 -1.80 15.82 -3.99
CA THR A 124 -2.42 16.61 -2.94
C THR A 124 -1.51 16.77 -1.73
N LEU A 125 -0.87 15.67 -1.30
CA LEU A 125 0.02 15.69 -0.15
C LEU A 125 1.29 16.50 -0.43
N GLN A 126 1.83 16.42 -1.64
CA GLN A 126 3.02 17.21 -2.00
C GLN A 126 2.73 18.70 -2.02
N ILE A 127 1.56 19.11 -2.48
CA ILE A 127 1.17 20.51 -2.47
C ILE A 127 1.08 21.02 -1.03
N LYS A 128 0.44 20.25 -0.14
CA LYS A 128 0.27 20.64 1.26
C LYS A 128 1.58 20.71 2.03
N THR A 129 2.54 19.84 1.72
CA THR A 129 3.83 19.84 2.41
C THR A 129 4.73 20.98 1.97
N LYS A 130 4.46 21.61 0.84
CA LYS A 130 5.23 22.76 0.34
C LYS A 130 4.72 24.08 0.88
N GLU A 131 3.54 24.08 1.46
CA GLU A 131 2.95 25.26 2.09
C GLU A 131 3.34 25.32 3.57
#